data_082e18fb61a1c475deb998d2de126804
#
_entry.id   082e18fb61a1c475deb998d2de126804
#
_cell.length_a   1.000
_cell.length_b   1.000
_cell.length_c   1.000
_cell.angle_alpha   90.00
_cell.angle_beta   90.00
_cell.angle_gamma   90.00
#
_symmetry.space_group_name_H-M   'P 1'
#
loop_
_entity.id
_entity.type
_entity.pdbx_description
1 polymer ?
#
loop_
_entity_poly.entity_id
_entity_poly.type
_entity_poly.pdbx_seq_one_letter_code
_entity_poly.pdbx_strand_id
1 'polypeptide(L)'
;MGYNIRICRIISLVVLFFMLMPFAAFAGTIDINQDSKLTITYRDGDKPLSGAAFDLYLAADIDSDGKRTPAGAFKNYPVDWKSNDQKAWKELATTLEGLIALRDDVKPVSSGKTDADGRLVFGKESLLKPGLYLVIGHSHRQDGRIYTAQPFMVQLPSLDENGGWMYNITVNTKHDSRPTGGGGGGGGGTSQSVSRKVLKVWNDDGSEQNRPQSVTVHLLRDGEIYDTVTLREADNWRYEWPNLSDKYHWTVAEQVEGDYYVSVALEGITYVVTNTSEEKFPEDPVPGGSIEPPDEEFTEPGVPLEDKLPQTGQLWWPVCILITLGMGCIIAGLVLKRGESYEL
;
A
#
# COMPACT_ATOMS: atom_id res chain seq x y z
N MET A 1 -12.93 50.37 35.39
CA MET A 1 -12.17 50.10 34.14
C MET A 1 -11.48 48.73 34.13
N GLY A 2 -11.16 48.11 35.25
CA GLY A 2 -10.48 46.81 35.32
C GLY A 2 -11.34 45.57 35.02
N TYR A 3 -12.67 45.66 35.07
CA TYR A 3 -13.58 44.50 34.87
C TYR A 3 -13.69 44.08 33.40
N ASN A 4 -13.74 45.06 32.51
CA ASN A 4 -13.87 44.82 31.07
C ASN A 4 -12.61 44.19 30.42
N ILE A 5 -11.43 44.50 30.97
CA ILE A 5 -10.16 43.95 30.48
C ILE A 5 -10.01 42.47 30.87
N ARG A 6 -10.51 42.03 32.01
CA ARG A 6 -10.49 40.61 32.44
C ARG A 6 -11.46 39.78 31.61
N ILE A 7 -12.64 40.30 31.30
CA ILE A 7 -13.62 39.60 30.45
C ILE A 7 -13.08 39.46 29.02
N CYS A 8 -12.48 40.48 28.42
CA CYS A 8 -11.88 40.41 27.09
C CYS A 8 -10.71 39.37 27.04
N ARG A 9 -9.88 39.28 28.11
CA ARG A 9 -8.81 38.30 28.18
C ARG A 9 -9.34 36.85 28.28
N ILE A 10 -10.41 36.62 29.04
CA ILE A 10 -11.04 35.30 29.18
C ILE A 10 -11.70 34.91 27.87
N ILE A 11 -12.44 35.81 27.19
CA ILE A 11 -13.04 35.54 25.88
C ILE A 11 -11.98 35.26 24.84
N SER A 12 -10.86 36.00 24.83
CA SER A 12 -9.73 35.77 23.91
C SER A 12 -9.08 34.43 24.13
N LEU A 13 -8.93 33.98 25.38
CA LEU A 13 -8.35 32.69 25.74
C LEU A 13 -9.27 31.50 25.35
N VAL A 14 -10.59 31.68 25.53
CA VAL A 14 -11.59 30.65 25.14
C VAL A 14 -11.68 30.54 23.62
N VAL A 15 -11.64 31.66 22.88
CA VAL A 15 -11.62 31.62 21.40
C VAL A 15 -10.31 30.98 20.89
N LEU A 16 -9.17 31.27 21.53
CA LEU A 16 -7.88 30.64 21.19
C LEU A 16 -7.89 29.13 21.47
N PHE A 17 -8.51 28.71 22.57
CA PHE A 17 -8.64 27.28 22.90
C PHE A 17 -9.54 26.53 21.91
N PHE A 18 -10.64 27.15 21.44
CA PHE A 18 -11.48 26.56 20.38
C PHE A 18 -10.79 26.51 19.01
N MET A 19 -9.89 27.45 18.69
CA MET A 19 -9.10 27.42 17.44
C MET A 19 -7.97 26.37 17.47
N LEU A 20 -7.56 25.90 18.63
CA LEU A 20 -6.50 24.89 18.81
C LEU A 20 -7.07 23.46 18.92
N MET A 21 -8.38 23.28 18.96
CA MET A 21 -8.93 21.93 18.87
C MET A 21 -8.71 21.39 17.45
N PRO A 22 -7.95 20.30 17.29
CA PRO A 22 -7.90 19.61 16.01
C PRO A 22 -9.34 19.15 15.72
N PHE A 23 -9.94 19.68 14.66
CA PHE A 23 -11.12 19.05 14.08
C PHE A 23 -10.67 17.69 13.58
N ALA A 24 -10.83 16.65 14.39
CA ALA A 24 -10.82 15.29 13.87
C ALA A 24 -12.02 15.22 12.91
N ALA A 25 -11.74 15.26 11.62
CA ALA A 25 -12.73 14.92 10.61
C ALA A 25 -13.05 13.44 10.83
N PHE A 26 -14.14 13.15 11.55
CA PHE A 26 -14.67 11.80 11.59
C PHE A 26 -15.22 11.53 10.19
N ALA A 27 -14.56 10.62 9.47
CA ALA A 27 -15.17 9.99 8.31
C ALA A 27 -16.52 9.41 8.78
N GLY A 28 -17.61 9.77 8.10
CA GLY A 28 -18.91 9.16 8.38
C GLY A 28 -18.84 7.65 8.17
N THR A 29 -19.85 6.93 8.65
CA THR A 29 -19.94 5.47 8.42
C THR A 29 -20.03 5.16 6.92
N ILE A 30 -19.46 4.02 6.52
CA ILE A 30 -19.55 3.51 5.14
C ILE A 30 -21.01 3.05 4.89
N ASP A 31 -21.61 3.50 3.81
CA ASP A 31 -22.87 2.93 3.34
C ASP A 31 -22.58 1.61 2.61
N ILE A 32 -22.77 0.50 3.34
CA ILE A 32 -22.50 -0.86 2.83
C ILE A 32 -23.49 -1.30 1.72
N ASN A 33 -24.57 -0.55 1.51
CA ASN A 33 -25.56 -0.82 0.48
C ASN A 33 -25.31 0.00 -0.81
N GLN A 34 -24.39 0.95 -0.75
CA GLN A 34 -24.06 1.76 -1.91
C GLN A 34 -23.09 1.01 -2.83
N ASP A 35 -23.47 0.94 -4.10
CA ASP A 35 -22.63 0.31 -5.12
C ASP A 35 -21.36 1.11 -5.41
N SER A 36 -20.30 0.37 -5.64
CA SER A 36 -18.98 0.94 -5.95
C SER A 36 -18.57 0.64 -7.39
N LYS A 37 -17.68 1.48 -7.93
CA LYS A 37 -17.05 1.30 -9.24
C LYS A 37 -15.55 1.51 -9.15
N LEU A 38 -14.81 0.65 -9.82
CA LEU A 38 -13.36 0.79 -9.99
C LEU A 38 -13.05 1.00 -11.47
N THR A 39 -12.47 2.13 -11.80
CA THR A 39 -11.91 2.39 -13.13
C THR A 39 -10.41 2.18 -13.10
N ILE A 40 -9.91 1.29 -13.93
CA ILE A 40 -8.48 1.11 -14.19
C ILE A 40 -8.11 1.94 -15.40
N THR A 41 -7.02 2.72 -15.31
CA THR A 41 -6.38 3.37 -16.44
C THR A 41 -5.01 2.73 -16.64
N TYR A 42 -4.78 2.15 -17.81
CA TYR A 42 -3.55 1.44 -18.15
C TYR A 42 -2.90 2.05 -19.39
N ARG A 43 -1.80 2.74 -19.21
CA ARG A 43 -1.15 3.54 -20.25
C ARG A 43 0.37 3.52 -20.07
N ASP A 44 1.10 3.62 -21.18
CA ASP A 44 2.55 3.86 -21.22
C ASP A 44 2.77 5.31 -21.69
N GLY A 45 2.96 6.22 -20.72
CA GLY A 45 2.86 7.66 -20.97
C GLY A 45 1.47 8.03 -21.50
N ASP A 46 1.41 8.68 -22.66
CA ASP A 46 0.15 9.04 -23.30
C ASP A 46 -0.48 7.92 -24.13
N LYS A 47 0.25 6.81 -24.31
CA LYS A 47 -0.20 5.69 -25.13
C LYS A 47 -1.12 4.76 -24.34
N PRO A 48 -2.37 4.53 -24.78
CA PRO A 48 -3.25 3.56 -24.17
C PRO A 48 -2.78 2.12 -24.44
N LEU A 49 -2.88 1.27 -23.43
CA LEU A 49 -2.65 -0.16 -23.54
C LEU A 49 -4.02 -0.85 -23.66
N SER A 50 -4.47 -1.03 -24.91
CA SER A 50 -5.80 -1.53 -25.24
C SER A 50 -5.82 -3.06 -25.27
N GLY A 51 -6.89 -3.67 -24.73
CA GLY A 51 -7.06 -5.13 -24.70
C GLY A 51 -6.28 -5.84 -23.60
N ALA A 52 -5.66 -5.11 -22.69
CA ALA A 52 -4.98 -5.67 -21.53
C ALA A 52 -6.00 -6.25 -20.54
N ALA A 53 -5.81 -7.51 -20.15
CA ALA A 53 -6.71 -8.24 -19.26
C ALA A 53 -6.37 -8.00 -17.79
N PHE A 54 -7.42 -7.88 -16.96
CA PHE A 54 -7.33 -7.74 -15.52
C PHE A 54 -8.39 -8.60 -14.83
N ASP A 55 -8.02 -9.15 -13.69
CA ASP A 55 -8.88 -9.88 -12.77
C ASP A 55 -9.04 -9.10 -11.47
N LEU A 56 -10.26 -9.11 -10.94
CA LEU A 56 -10.62 -8.48 -9.68
C LEU A 56 -11.06 -9.54 -8.68
N TYR A 57 -10.43 -9.57 -7.51
CA TYR A 57 -10.74 -10.50 -6.42
C TYR A 57 -11.23 -9.73 -5.21
N LEU A 58 -12.34 -10.17 -4.60
CA LEU A 58 -12.76 -9.65 -3.29
C LEU A 58 -11.93 -10.35 -2.21
N ALA A 59 -10.96 -9.65 -1.66
CA ALA A 59 -10.03 -10.17 -0.66
C ALA A 59 -10.60 -10.08 0.76
N ALA A 60 -11.31 -8.98 1.10
CA ALA A 60 -11.99 -8.84 2.37
C ALA A 60 -13.30 -8.04 2.21
N ASP A 61 -14.32 -8.43 2.97
CA ASP A 61 -15.52 -7.61 3.19
C ASP A 61 -15.17 -6.44 4.13
N ILE A 62 -15.91 -5.33 4.00
CA ILE A 62 -15.77 -4.15 4.87
C ILE A 62 -17.14 -3.84 5.48
N ASP A 63 -17.18 -3.63 6.80
CA ASP A 63 -18.39 -3.19 7.49
C ASP A 63 -18.54 -1.65 7.48
N SER A 64 -19.61 -1.15 8.11
CA SER A 64 -19.91 0.28 8.19
C SER A 64 -18.83 1.10 8.90
N ASP A 65 -18.05 0.48 9.76
CA ASP A 65 -16.99 1.13 10.54
C ASP A 65 -15.60 1.01 9.85
N GLY A 66 -15.57 0.36 8.68
CA GLY A 66 -14.35 0.15 7.89
C GLY A 66 -13.50 -1.04 8.33
N LYS A 67 -14.02 -1.88 9.23
CA LYS A 67 -13.34 -3.10 9.66
C LYS A 67 -13.36 -4.13 8.54
N ARG A 68 -12.20 -4.71 8.27
CA ARG A 68 -12.01 -5.73 7.24
C ARG A 68 -12.17 -7.13 7.81
N THR A 69 -12.87 -7.98 7.09
CA THR A 69 -13.00 -9.41 7.38
C THR A 69 -12.65 -10.17 6.11
N PRO A 70 -11.62 -11.04 6.10
CA PRO A 70 -11.23 -11.79 4.91
C PRO A 70 -12.42 -12.50 4.28
N ALA A 71 -12.53 -12.43 2.94
CA ALA A 71 -13.67 -12.96 2.19
C ALA A 71 -13.37 -14.31 1.53
N GLY A 72 -14.38 -15.17 1.40
CA GLY A 72 -14.27 -16.41 0.64
C GLY A 72 -13.07 -17.28 1.03
N ALA A 73 -12.28 -17.70 0.04
CA ALA A 73 -11.10 -18.53 0.22
C ALA A 73 -9.94 -17.78 0.92
N PHE A 74 -9.96 -16.44 0.92
CA PHE A 74 -8.94 -15.63 1.60
C PHE A 74 -8.98 -15.73 3.13
N LYS A 75 -10.06 -16.25 3.72
CA LYS A 75 -10.16 -16.49 5.16
C LYS A 75 -9.06 -17.37 5.74
N ASN A 76 -8.51 -18.23 4.92
CA ASN A 76 -7.48 -19.18 5.32
C ASN A 76 -6.06 -18.73 4.94
N TYR A 77 -5.91 -17.49 4.43
CA TYR A 77 -4.58 -16.97 4.10
C TYR A 77 -3.96 -16.29 5.31
N PRO A 78 -2.79 -16.74 5.74
CA PRO A 78 -2.10 -16.19 6.89
C PRO A 78 -1.34 -14.92 6.50
N VAL A 79 -2.07 -13.83 6.27
CA VAL A 79 -1.53 -12.51 5.90
C VAL A 79 -2.09 -11.42 6.81
N ASP A 80 -1.39 -10.30 6.92
CA ASP A 80 -1.88 -9.16 7.68
C ASP A 80 -2.99 -8.42 6.92
N TRP A 81 -4.19 -8.45 7.45
CA TRP A 81 -5.37 -7.75 6.93
C TRP A 81 -5.59 -6.37 7.55
N LYS A 82 -4.84 -6.00 8.59
CA LYS A 82 -5.07 -4.81 9.42
C LYS A 82 -4.32 -3.58 8.92
N SER A 83 -3.13 -3.77 8.36
CA SER A 83 -2.26 -2.68 7.90
C SER A 83 -2.93 -1.82 6.81
N ASN A 84 -2.68 -0.50 6.90
CA ASN A 84 -3.29 0.51 6.02
C ASN A 84 -2.27 1.32 5.22
N ASP A 85 -0.98 1.13 5.45
CA ASP A 85 0.04 1.89 4.75
C ASP A 85 0.30 1.36 3.33
N GLN A 86 0.82 2.22 2.47
CA GLN A 86 1.04 1.91 1.06
C GLN A 86 2.04 0.76 0.85
N LYS A 87 3.04 0.64 1.71
CA LYS A 87 4.06 -0.43 1.62
C LYS A 87 3.42 -1.77 1.93
N ALA A 88 2.69 -1.86 3.06
CA ALA A 88 1.99 -3.07 3.46
C ALA A 88 0.97 -3.52 2.40
N TRP A 89 0.25 -2.60 1.77
CA TRP A 89 -0.68 -2.95 0.68
C TRP A 89 0.01 -3.47 -0.57
N LYS A 90 1.18 -2.93 -0.90
CA LYS A 90 2.00 -3.46 -2.01
C LYS A 90 2.49 -4.88 -1.71
N GLU A 91 2.99 -5.12 -0.51
CA GLU A 91 3.43 -6.44 -0.05
C GLU A 91 2.27 -7.43 -0.01
N LEU A 92 1.11 -7.02 0.54
CA LEU A 92 -0.09 -7.83 0.55
C LEU A 92 -0.52 -8.23 -0.87
N ALA A 93 -0.54 -7.30 -1.82
CA ALA A 93 -0.89 -7.60 -3.21
C ALA A 93 0.06 -8.63 -3.83
N THR A 94 1.38 -8.46 -3.65
CA THR A 94 2.40 -9.40 -4.14
C THR A 94 2.26 -10.77 -3.48
N THR A 95 1.99 -10.80 -2.18
CA THR A 95 1.80 -12.05 -1.41
C THR A 95 0.57 -12.82 -1.90
N LEU A 96 -0.56 -12.12 -2.03
CA LEU A 96 -1.82 -12.73 -2.47
C LEU A 96 -1.76 -13.18 -3.92
N GLU A 97 -1.07 -12.47 -4.82
CA GLU A 97 -0.83 -12.92 -6.20
C GLU A 97 -0.15 -14.28 -6.21
N GLY A 98 0.91 -14.46 -5.40
CA GLY A 98 1.59 -15.74 -5.29
C GLY A 98 0.72 -16.82 -4.66
N LEU A 99 0.01 -16.53 -3.58
CA LEU A 99 -0.84 -17.50 -2.89
C LEU A 99 -2.04 -17.96 -3.74
N ILE A 100 -2.66 -17.07 -4.53
CA ILE A 100 -3.75 -17.42 -5.45
C ILE A 100 -3.28 -18.44 -6.49
N ALA A 101 -2.07 -18.29 -6.99
CA ALA A 101 -1.50 -19.19 -7.98
C ALA A 101 -1.33 -20.64 -7.49
N LEU A 102 -1.28 -20.85 -6.16
CA LEU A 102 -1.21 -22.17 -5.55
C LEU A 102 -2.60 -22.80 -5.29
N ARG A 103 -3.69 -22.13 -5.66
CA ARG A 103 -5.06 -22.51 -5.28
C ARG A 103 -6.03 -22.43 -6.46
N ASP A 104 -6.62 -23.55 -6.81
CA ASP A 104 -7.62 -23.64 -7.88
C ASP A 104 -9.02 -23.16 -7.48
N ASP A 105 -9.29 -23.03 -6.18
CA ASP A 105 -10.60 -22.64 -5.63
C ASP A 105 -10.80 -21.13 -5.55
N VAL A 106 -9.76 -20.33 -5.74
CA VAL A 106 -9.84 -18.85 -5.76
C VAL A 106 -10.17 -18.37 -7.16
N LYS A 107 -11.33 -17.74 -7.31
CA LYS A 107 -11.79 -17.19 -8.61
C LYS A 107 -12.00 -15.69 -8.50
N PRO A 108 -11.72 -14.94 -9.58
CA PRO A 108 -12.03 -13.51 -9.63
C PRO A 108 -13.55 -13.29 -9.54
N VAL A 109 -13.96 -12.24 -8.85
CA VAL A 109 -15.36 -11.79 -8.82
C VAL A 109 -15.76 -11.07 -10.11
N SER A 110 -14.77 -10.52 -10.82
CA SER A 110 -14.96 -9.91 -12.14
C SER A 110 -13.65 -9.94 -12.94
N SER A 111 -13.76 -10.06 -14.26
CA SER A 111 -12.63 -9.99 -15.19
C SER A 111 -12.99 -9.09 -16.36
N GLY A 112 -12.00 -8.44 -16.94
CA GLY A 112 -12.26 -7.56 -18.09
C GLY A 112 -10.99 -7.19 -18.85
N LYS A 113 -11.18 -6.42 -19.93
CA LYS A 113 -10.09 -5.91 -20.76
C LYS A 113 -10.22 -4.40 -20.94
N THR A 114 -9.09 -3.72 -21.02
CA THR A 114 -9.07 -2.29 -21.33
C THR A 114 -9.61 -2.00 -22.73
N ASP A 115 -10.32 -0.90 -22.85
CA ASP A 115 -10.85 -0.38 -24.12
C ASP A 115 -9.76 0.33 -24.97
N ALA A 116 -10.19 0.98 -26.06
CA ALA A 116 -9.29 1.72 -26.95
C ALA A 116 -8.57 2.90 -26.26
N ASP A 117 -9.12 3.42 -25.18
CA ASP A 117 -8.53 4.49 -24.39
C ASP A 117 -7.65 3.97 -23.23
N GLY A 118 -7.45 2.65 -23.15
CA GLY A 118 -6.72 1.99 -22.08
C GLY A 118 -7.48 1.98 -20.75
N ARG A 119 -8.82 2.01 -20.77
CA ARG A 119 -9.68 2.04 -19.59
C ARG A 119 -10.46 0.75 -19.44
N LEU A 120 -10.61 0.30 -18.21
CA LEU A 120 -11.48 -0.80 -17.82
C LEU A 120 -12.30 -0.37 -16.61
N VAL A 121 -13.61 -0.60 -16.64
CA VAL A 121 -14.51 -0.26 -15.52
C VAL A 121 -15.10 -1.55 -14.95
N PHE A 122 -14.76 -1.89 -13.73
CA PHE A 122 -15.43 -2.88 -12.91
C PHE A 122 -16.61 -2.23 -12.16
N GLY A 123 -17.69 -2.97 -11.96
CA GLY A 123 -18.92 -2.46 -11.35
C GLY A 123 -19.88 -1.80 -12.36
N LYS A 124 -19.66 -2.00 -13.67
CA LYS A 124 -20.59 -1.52 -14.71
C LYS A 124 -21.73 -2.49 -14.96
N GLU A 125 -21.41 -3.77 -15.10
CA GLU A 125 -22.38 -4.83 -15.42
C GLU A 125 -22.80 -5.62 -14.16
N SER A 126 -21.86 -5.83 -13.24
CA SER A 126 -22.07 -6.46 -11.95
C SER A 126 -21.57 -5.52 -10.86
N LEU A 127 -22.49 -5.05 -10.03
CA LEU A 127 -22.23 -4.06 -8.99
C LEU A 127 -21.21 -4.57 -7.98
N LEU A 128 -20.23 -3.71 -7.62
CA LEU A 128 -19.26 -4.02 -6.59
C LEU A 128 -19.78 -3.57 -5.23
N LYS A 129 -19.71 -4.46 -4.27
CA LYS A 129 -19.98 -4.12 -2.86
C LYS A 129 -18.79 -3.40 -2.23
N PRO A 130 -18.98 -2.67 -1.13
CA PRO A 130 -17.88 -2.23 -0.29
C PRO A 130 -16.98 -3.40 0.11
N GLY A 131 -15.67 -3.24 -0.05
CA GLY A 131 -14.70 -4.30 0.19
C GLY A 131 -13.26 -3.89 -0.09
N LEU A 132 -12.33 -4.73 0.31
CA LEU A 132 -10.93 -4.66 -0.09
C LEU A 132 -10.71 -5.62 -1.26
N TYR A 133 -10.26 -5.08 -2.37
CA TYR A 133 -10.07 -5.83 -3.61
C TYR A 133 -8.60 -5.95 -3.98
N LEU A 134 -8.22 -7.11 -4.48
CA LEU A 134 -6.96 -7.33 -5.17
C LEU A 134 -7.21 -7.25 -6.68
N VAL A 135 -6.35 -6.52 -7.37
CA VAL A 135 -6.34 -6.42 -8.84
C VAL A 135 -5.07 -7.06 -9.37
N ILE A 136 -5.22 -8.02 -10.27
CA ILE A 136 -4.12 -8.67 -10.98
C ILE A 136 -4.27 -8.41 -12.48
N GLY A 137 -3.23 -7.84 -13.10
CA GLY A 137 -3.16 -7.66 -14.54
C GLY A 137 -2.33 -8.76 -15.19
N HIS A 138 -2.80 -9.26 -16.33
CA HIS A 138 -2.06 -10.25 -17.11
C HIS A 138 -1.03 -9.59 -18.02
N SER A 139 0.01 -10.37 -18.39
CA SER A 139 0.99 -9.91 -19.38
C SER A 139 0.32 -9.51 -20.69
N HIS A 140 0.55 -8.28 -21.11
CA HIS A 140 -0.05 -7.69 -22.32
C HIS A 140 1.03 -7.38 -23.36
N ARG A 141 0.75 -7.73 -24.62
CA ARG A 141 1.66 -7.46 -25.73
C ARG A 141 1.08 -6.40 -26.67
N GLN A 142 1.83 -5.32 -26.84
CA GLN A 142 1.43 -4.26 -27.76
C GLN A 142 2.69 -3.60 -28.33
N ASP A 143 2.68 -3.33 -29.63
CA ASP A 143 3.74 -2.62 -30.38
C ASP A 143 5.17 -3.08 -30.08
N GLY A 144 5.38 -4.40 -30.11
CA GLY A 144 6.69 -4.99 -29.93
C GLY A 144 7.22 -4.94 -28.47
N ARG A 145 6.34 -4.68 -27.51
CA ARG A 145 6.65 -4.71 -26.07
C ARG A 145 5.72 -5.65 -25.32
N ILE A 146 6.20 -6.15 -24.20
CA ILE A 146 5.42 -6.84 -23.19
C ILE A 146 5.29 -5.89 -22.01
N TYR A 147 4.07 -5.69 -21.55
CA TYR A 147 3.71 -4.92 -20.39
C TYR A 147 3.21 -5.84 -19.29
N THR A 148 3.70 -5.69 -18.08
CA THR A 148 3.28 -6.47 -16.91
C THR A 148 2.80 -5.49 -15.85
N ALA A 149 1.50 -5.47 -15.59
CA ALA A 149 0.92 -4.64 -14.54
C ALA A 149 1.37 -5.14 -13.18
N GLN A 150 1.73 -4.22 -12.28
CA GLN A 150 1.99 -4.55 -10.89
C GLN A 150 0.66 -4.84 -10.18
N PRO A 151 0.54 -5.93 -9.39
CA PRO A 151 -0.66 -6.19 -8.62
C PRO A 151 -0.85 -5.09 -7.57
N PHE A 152 -2.10 -4.77 -7.24
CA PHE A 152 -2.39 -3.76 -6.22
C PHE A 152 -3.67 -4.05 -5.46
N MET A 153 -3.70 -3.55 -4.22
CA MET A 153 -4.91 -3.54 -3.39
C MET A 153 -5.66 -2.23 -3.59
N VAL A 154 -6.98 -2.30 -3.58
CA VAL A 154 -7.86 -1.12 -3.59
C VAL A 154 -9.04 -1.34 -2.65
N GLN A 155 -9.29 -0.39 -1.78
CA GLN A 155 -10.47 -0.38 -0.92
C GLN A 155 -11.59 0.42 -1.59
N LEU A 156 -12.79 -0.14 -1.62
CA LEU A 156 -14.01 0.50 -2.08
C LEU A 156 -15.04 0.49 -0.95
N PRO A 157 -15.56 1.63 -0.49
CA PRO A 157 -15.13 2.98 -0.86
C PRO A 157 -13.77 3.35 -0.27
N SER A 158 -13.15 4.40 -0.81
CA SER A 158 -11.93 5.00 -0.28
C SER A 158 -12.21 6.40 0.23
N LEU A 159 -11.37 6.91 1.13
CA LEU A 159 -11.49 8.30 1.62
C LEU A 159 -10.90 9.27 0.61
N ASP A 160 -11.57 10.41 0.42
CA ASP A 160 -11.02 11.57 -0.26
C ASP A 160 -10.14 12.42 0.69
N GLU A 161 -9.54 13.48 0.17
CA GLU A 161 -8.67 14.38 0.92
C GLU A 161 -9.43 15.14 2.05
N ASN A 162 -10.76 15.20 1.99
CA ASN A 162 -11.63 15.86 2.96
C ASN A 162 -12.26 14.88 3.97
N GLY A 163 -11.93 13.59 3.87
CA GLY A 163 -12.48 12.52 4.71
C GLY A 163 -13.87 12.04 4.28
N GLY A 164 -14.31 12.35 3.06
CA GLY A 164 -15.54 11.83 2.47
C GLY A 164 -15.34 10.46 1.82
N TRP A 165 -16.37 9.60 1.84
CA TRP A 165 -16.30 8.30 1.19
C TRP A 165 -16.59 8.40 -0.32
N MET A 166 -15.61 7.96 -1.13
CA MET A 166 -15.72 7.87 -2.58
C MET A 166 -15.99 6.42 -2.99
N TYR A 167 -17.12 6.19 -3.64
CA TYR A 167 -17.53 4.87 -4.17
C TYR A 167 -17.10 4.65 -5.62
N ASN A 168 -16.68 5.69 -6.31
CA ASN A 168 -16.16 5.62 -7.68
C ASN A 168 -14.67 6.00 -7.68
N ILE A 169 -13.82 4.98 -7.80
CA ILE A 169 -12.37 5.14 -7.72
C ILE A 169 -11.75 4.95 -9.10
N THR A 170 -10.77 5.79 -9.43
CA THR A 170 -9.93 5.62 -10.62
C THR A 170 -8.49 5.38 -10.22
N VAL A 171 -7.88 4.32 -10.72
CA VAL A 171 -6.51 3.92 -10.46
C VAL A 171 -5.70 3.94 -11.76
N ASN A 172 -4.57 4.64 -11.74
CA ASN A 172 -3.56 4.56 -12.78
C ASN A 172 -2.59 3.41 -12.47
N THR A 173 -2.70 2.33 -13.24
CA THR A 173 -1.95 1.10 -12.96
C THR A 173 -0.48 1.25 -13.36
N LYS A 174 0.41 0.94 -12.45
CA LYS A 174 1.86 0.87 -12.71
C LYS A 174 2.20 -0.43 -13.43
N HIS A 175 3.23 -0.38 -14.26
CA HIS A 175 3.70 -1.55 -15.00
C HIS A 175 5.20 -1.52 -15.22
N ASP A 176 5.74 -2.70 -15.47
CA ASP A 176 7.04 -2.89 -16.07
C ASP A 176 6.85 -3.16 -17.57
N SER A 177 7.81 -2.73 -18.39
CA SER A 177 7.75 -3.00 -19.81
C SER A 177 9.10 -3.40 -20.38
N ARG A 178 9.08 -4.35 -21.32
CA ARG A 178 10.29 -4.88 -21.98
C ARG A 178 10.03 -5.16 -23.48
N PRO A 179 11.00 -5.11 -24.36
CA PRO A 179 10.85 -5.47 -25.75
C PRO A 179 10.47 -6.95 -25.90
N THR A 180 9.67 -7.29 -26.90
CA THR A 180 9.28 -8.70 -27.19
C THR A 180 10.42 -9.54 -27.77
N GLY A 181 11.57 -8.94 -28.12
CA GLY A 181 12.70 -9.63 -28.75
C GLY A 181 12.29 -10.23 -30.10
N GLY A 182 12.39 -9.47 -31.19
CA GLY A 182 12.15 -10.02 -32.53
C GLY A 182 11.55 -8.96 -33.49
N GLY A 183 12.38 -8.08 -34.02
CA GLY A 183 12.05 -7.17 -35.12
C GLY A 183 13.21 -7.18 -36.11
N GLY A 184 13.04 -7.85 -37.20
CA GLY A 184 13.63 -7.73 -38.52
C GLY A 184 15.07 -7.25 -38.65
N GLY A 185 16.03 -8.16 -38.85
CA GLY A 185 17.38 -7.84 -39.29
C GLY A 185 18.41 -8.74 -38.62
N GLY A 186 18.77 -9.85 -39.28
CA GLY A 186 19.90 -10.76 -39.13
C GLY A 186 20.85 -10.61 -37.92
N GLY A 187 20.41 -11.01 -36.76
CA GLY A 187 21.22 -11.15 -35.57
C GLY A 187 20.33 -11.81 -34.53
N GLY A 188 20.70 -13.03 -34.08
CA GLY A 188 19.92 -13.80 -33.13
C GLY A 188 19.49 -12.95 -31.96
N GLY A 189 18.19 -12.70 -31.84
CA GLY A 189 17.61 -12.01 -30.71
C GLY A 189 17.77 -12.86 -29.46
N THR A 190 18.84 -12.67 -28.73
CA THR A 190 19.07 -13.27 -27.42
C THR A 190 18.03 -12.69 -26.49
N SER A 191 17.05 -13.52 -26.04
CA SER A 191 16.26 -13.19 -24.86
C SER A 191 17.28 -12.88 -23.76
N GLN A 192 17.17 -11.70 -23.15
CA GLN A 192 18.04 -11.39 -22.03
C GLN A 192 17.63 -12.32 -20.88
N SER A 193 18.62 -12.93 -20.27
CA SER A 193 18.41 -13.71 -19.06
C SER A 193 18.38 -12.77 -17.86
N VAL A 194 17.46 -13.01 -16.95
CA VAL A 194 17.37 -12.32 -15.67
C VAL A 194 17.58 -13.32 -14.56
N SER A 195 18.05 -12.84 -13.41
CA SER A 195 18.06 -13.64 -12.18
C SER A 195 16.92 -13.20 -11.26
N ARG A 196 16.44 -14.14 -10.45
CA ARG A 196 15.59 -13.87 -9.31
C ARG A 196 16.19 -14.53 -8.08
N LYS A 197 15.99 -13.89 -6.95
CA LYS A 197 16.48 -14.38 -5.66
C LYS A 197 15.33 -14.47 -4.69
N VAL A 198 15.43 -15.36 -3.73
CA VAL A 198 14.58 -15.38 -2.56
C VAL A 198 15.44 -15.30 -1.31
N LEU A 199 14.98 -14.52 -0.35
CA LEU A 199 15.50 -14.42 1.00
C LEU A 199 14.34 -14.64 1.97
N LYS A 200 14.45 -15.65 2.82
CA LYS A 200 13.52 -15.87 3.92
C LYS A 200 13.97 -15.08 5.14
N VAL A 201 13.05 -14.34 5.72
CA VAL A 201 13.24 -13.55 6.94
C VAL A 201 12.24 -14.01 8.01
N TRP A 202 12.71 -14.08 9.25
CA TRP A 202 11.89 -14.39 10.41
C TRP A 202 11.75 -13.16 11.28
N ASN A 203 10.52 -12.83 11.63
CA ASN A 203 10.15 -11.73 12.52
C ASN A 203 9.39 -12.30 13.73
N ASP A 204 10.11 -12.98 14.65
CA ASP A 204 9.55 -13.81 15.71
C ASP A 204 10.23 -13.63 17.09
N ASP A 205 11.02 -12.55 17.30
CA ASP A 205 11.63 -12.10 18.55
C ASP A 205 12.14 -13.22 19.49
N GLY A 206 13.06 -14.05 19.00
CA GLY A 206 13.69 -15.08 19.80
C GLY A 206 12.88 -16.37 19.94
N SER A 207 11.77 -16.52 19.19
CA SER A 207 11.05 -17.79 19.09
C SER A 207 11.68 -18.73 18.05
N GLU A 208 13.01 -18.69 17.92
CA GLU A 208 13.78 -19.48 16.93
C GLU A 208 13.52 -20.97 17.03
N GLN A 209 13.28 -21.48 18.25
CA GLN A 209 12.96 -22.88 18.48
C GLN A 209 11.62 -23.33 17.86
N ASN A 210 10.74 -22.37 17.53
CA ASN A 210 9.43 -22.65 16.92
C ASN A 210 9.51 -22.60 15.39
N ARG A 211 10.63 -22.16 14.82
CA ARG A 211 10.81 -22.11 13.36
C ARG A 211 10.83 -23.52 12.78
N PRO A 212 10.17 -23.77 11.65
CA PRO A 212 10.33 -25.01 10.92
C PRO A 212 11.81 -25.16 10.46
N GLN A 213 12.28 -26.40 10.36
CA GLN A 213 13.66 -26.69 9.91
C GLN A 213 13.88 -26.28 8.44
N SER A 214 12.82 -26.11 7.68
CA SER A 214 12.86 -25.69 6.29
C SER A 214 11.53 -25.08 5.88
N VAL A 215 11.55 -24.24 4.84
CA VAL A 215 10.35 -23.71 4.18
C VAL A 215 10.39 -24.04 2.70
N THR A 216 9.24 -24.30 2.12
CA THR A 216 9.08 -24.55 0.68
C THR A 216 8.65 -23.27 -0.01
N VAL A 217 9.41 -22.85 -1.03
CA VAL A 217 9.09 -21.67 -1.85
C VAL A 217 8.96 -22.11 -3.30
N HIS A 218 7.85 -21.71 -3.92
CA HIS A 218 7.59 -21.90 -5.34
C HIS A 218 8.00 -20.65 -6.11
N LEU A 219 8.76 -20.78 -7.18
CA LEU A 219 8.91 -19.76 -8.21
C LEU A 219 7.80 -19.95 -9.21
N LEU A 220 7.04 -18.87 -9.46
CA LEU A 220 5.90 -18.87 -10.37
C LEU A 220 6.27 -18.11 -11.66
N ARG A 221 5.81 -18.63 -12.79
CA ARG A 221 5.94 -18.03 -14.10
C ARG A 221 4.55 -17.74 -14.68
N ASP A 222 4.20 -16.48 -14.80
CA ASP A 222 2.85 -16.04 -15.26
C ASP A 222 1.71 -16.70 -14.43
N GLY A 223 1.95 -16.92 -13.12
CA GLY A 223 0.98 -17.52 -12.19
C GLY A 223 1.02 -19.05 -12.10
N GLU A 224 1.90 -19.75 -12.82
CA GLU A 224 2.06 -21.21 -12.76
C GLU A 224 3.38 -21.59 -12.10
N ILE A 225 3.40 -22.69 -11.33
CA ILE A 225 4.61 -23.19 -10.68
C ILE A 225 5.63 -23.57 -11.74
N TYR A 226 6.78 -22.89 -11.72
CA TYR A 226 7.91 -23.16 -12.61
C TYR A 226 8.97 -24.00 -11.92
N ASP A 227 9.29 -23.68 -10.67
CA ASP A 227 10.28 -24.38 -9.85
C ASP A 227 9.90 -24.35 -8.37
N THR A 228 10.44 -25.30 -7.61
CA THR A 228 10.19 -25.42 -6.17
C THR A 228 11.48 -25.64 -5.44
N VAL A 229 11.77 -24.81 -4.44
CA VAL A 229 12.98 -24.90 -3.63
C VAL A 229 12.65 -25.01 -2.15
N THR A 230 13.52 -25.69 -1.43
CA THR A 230 13.45 -25.79 0.04
C THR A 230 14.57 -24.96 0.63
N LEU A 231 14.22 -23.94 1.42
CA LEU A 231 15.17 -23.08 2.12
C LEU A 231 15.40 -23.60 3.53
N ARG A 232 16.65 -23.54 3.98
CA ARG A 232 17.09 -23.97 5.32
C ARG A 232 18.10 -22.99 5.88
N GLU A 233 18.33 -23.08 7.17
CA GLU A 233 19.37 -22.29 7.86
C GLU A 233 20.78 -22.57 7.27
N ALA A 234 21.08 -23.82 6.92
CA ALA A 234 22.33 -24.20 6.27
C ALA A 234 22.61 -23.45 4.96
N ASP A 235 21.56 -23.03 4.26
CA ASP A 235 21.62 -22.25 3.02
C ASP A 235 21.49 -20.73 3.30
N ASN A 236 21.58 -20.31 4.56
CA ASN A 236 21.29 -18.94 5.02
C ASN A 236 19.92 -18.44 4.54
N TRP A 237 18.93 -19.33 4.45
CA TRP A 237 17.58 -19.04 4.05
C TRP A 237 17.47 -18.34 2.69
N ARG A 238 18.32 -18.70 1.71
CA ARG A 238 18.45 -18.03 0.41
C ARG A 238 18.50 -19.03 -0.74
N TYR A 239 18.03 -18.54 -1.89
CA TYR A 239 18.23 -19.24 -3.16
C TYR A 239 18.28 -18.23 -4.31
N GLU A 240 18.94 -18.58 -5.41
CA GLU A 240 19.00 -17.79 -6.64
C GLU A 240 18.62 -18.65 -7.84
N TRP A 241 17.69 -18.16 -8.62
CA TRP A 241 17.34 -18.71 -9.93
C TRP A 241 18.04 -17.88 -11.01
N PRO A 242 19.16 -18.37 -11.57
CA PRO A 242 19.86 -17.72 -12.66
C PRO A 242 19.18 -18.04 -14.00
N ASN A 243 19.50 -17.25 -15.02
CA ASN A 243 19.16 -17.53 -16.42
C ASN A 243 17.67 -17.72 -16.71
N LEU A 244 16.81 -17.04 -15.97
CA LEU A 244 15.38 -17.00 -16.25
C LEU A 244 15.12 -16.13 -17.49
N SER A 245 14.10 -16.46 -18.27
CA SER A 245 13.71 -15.61 -19.40
C SER A 245 13.03 -14.34 -18.91
N ASP A 246 13.46 -13.21 -19.43
CA ASP A 246 12.83 -11.90 -19.16
C ASP A 246 11.43 -11.74 -19.81
N LYS A 247 10.96 -12.72 -20.60
CA LYS A 247 9.66 -12.68 -21.29
C LYS A 247 8.48 -12.97 -20.39
N TYR A 248 8.71 -13.46 -19.18
CA TYR A 248 7.67 -13.90 -18.24
C TYR A 248 7.61 -13.01 -17.02
N HIS A 249 6.43 -12.91 -16.45
CA HIS A 249 6.26 -12.38 -15.11
C HIS A 249 6.66 -13.45 -14.09
N TRP A 250 7.57 -13.08 -13.19
CA TRP A 250 8.06 -13.97 -12.14
C TRP A 250 7.54 -13.46 -10.80
N THR A 251 7.02 -14.35 -9.99
CA THR A 251 6.68 -14.09 -8.59
C THR A 251 7.01 -15.31 -7.75
N VAL A 252 6.87 -15.25 -6.43
CA VAL A 252 7.08 -16.37 -5.54
C VAL A 252 5.90 -16.55 -4.59
N ALA A 253 5.73 -17.79 -4.14
CA ALA A 253 4.81 -18.10 -3.06
C ALA A 253 5.46 -19.08 -2.09
N GLU A 254 5.31 -18.84 -0.79
CA GLU A 254 5.69 -19.79 0.25
C GLU A 254 4.53 -20.71 0.57
N GLN A 255 4.81 -22.00 0.69
CA GLN A 255 3.90 -22.91 1.35
C GLN A 255 4.04 -22.71 2.84
N VAL A 256 3.09 -21.95 3.42
CA VAL A 256 3.14 -21.56 4.83
C VAL A 256 2.84 -22.75 5.73
N GLU A 257 3.70 -22.96 6.72
CA GLU A 257 3.56 -23.96 7.76
C GLU A 257 3.61 -23.29 9.15
N GLY A 258 2.76 -23.73 10.07
CA GLY A 258 2.70 -23.19 11.44
C GLY A 258 1.90 -21.89 11.57
N ASP A 259 2.07 -21.22 12.71
CA ASP A 259 1.28 -20.04 13.13
C ASP A 259 2.00 -18.73 12.76
N TYR A 260 2.40 -18.62 11.50
CA TYR A 260 3.06 -17.43 10.98
C TYR A 260 2.19 -16.71 9.93
N TYR A 261 2.19 -15.40 9.99
CA TYR A 261 1.72 -14.56 8.89
C TYR A 261 2.84 -14.36 7.88
N VAL A 262 2.52 -14.49 6.60
CA VAL A 262 3.49 -14.34 5.52
C VAL A 262 3.32 -13.00 4.81
N SER A 263 4.43 -12.35 4.48
CA SER A 263 4.47 -11.25 3.52
C SER A 263 5.60 -11.44 2.51
N VAL A 264 5.38 -10.98 1.28
CA VAL A 264 6.36 -11.03 0.19
C VAL A 264 6.58 -9.62 -0.34
N ALA A 265 7.81 -9.14 -0.23
CA ALA A 265 8.25 -7.89 -0.85
C ALA A 265 9.21 -8.19 -2.01
N LEU A 266 9.10 -7.45 -3.11
CA LEU A 266 10.09 -7.48 -4.20
C LEU A 266 11.03 -6.29 -4.07
N GLU A 267 12.30 -6.56 -3.78
CA GLU A 267 13.38 -5.58 -3.65
C GLU A 267 14.43 -5.81 -4.76
N GLY A 268 14.37 -5.01 -5.79
CA GLY A 268 15.20 -5.22 -6.99
C GLY A 268 14.90 -6.55 -7.67
N ILE A 269 15.81 -7.52 -7.56
CA ILE A 269 15.65 -8.90 -8.09
C ILE A 269 15.32 -9.92 -6.99
N THR A 270 15.24 -9.49 -5.72
CA THR A 270 15.10 -10.37 -4.55
C THR A 270 13.68 -10.31 -4.03
N TYR A 271 13.05 -11.46 -3.89
CA TYR A 271 11.82 -11.63 -3.13
C TYR A 271 12.19 -11.86 -1.66
N VAL A 272 11.84 -10.92 -0.81
CA VAL A 272 11.98 -11.04 0.64
C VAL A 272 10.67 -11.63 1.16
N VAL A 273 10.74 -12.87 1.64
CA VAL A 273 9.61 -13.60 2.21
C VAL A 273 9.74 -13.56 3.72
N THR A 274 8.87 -12.80 4.37
CA THR A 274 8.92 -12.60 5.83
C THR A 274 7.80 -13.39 6.50
N ASN A 275 8.15 -14.20 7.49
CA ASN A 275 7.19 -14.81 8.41
C ASN A 275 7.24 -14.08 9.74
N THR A 276 6.07 -13.57 10.14
CA THR A 276 5.87 -12.83 11.39
C THR A 276 5.03 -13.68 12.33
N SER A 277 5.47 -13.86 13.60
CA SER A 277 4.69 -14.57 14.60
C SER A 277 3.45 -13.77 15.00
N GLU A 278 2.37 -14.46 15.40
CA GLU A 278 1.11 -13.83 15.77
C GLU A 278 1.25 -12.84 16.93
N GLU A 279 2.16 -13.08 17.86
CA GLU A 279 2.43 -12.23 19.02
C GLU A 279 2.90 -10.81 18.64
N LYS A 280 3.38 -10.61 17.41
CA LYS A 280 3.86 -9.30 16.91
C LYS A 280 2.83 -8.46 16.19
N PHE A 281 1.66 -8.99 15.89
CA PHE A 281 0.61 -8.16 15.32
C PHE A 281 -0.01 -7.30 16.41
N PRO A 282 -0.05 -5.97 16.24
CA PRO A 282 -0.72 -5.12 17.20
C PRO A 282 -2.18 -5.57 17.32
N GLU A 283 -2.61 -5.82 18.55
CA GLU A 283 -4.04 -6.00 18.83
C GLU A 283 -4.81 -4.79 18.27
N ASP A 284 -6.04 -5.01 17.81
CA ASP A 284 -6.90 -3.92 17.34
C ASP A 284 -6.89 -2.80 18.39
N PRO A 285 -6.63 -1.53 18.00
CA PRO A 285 -6.68 -0.44 18.97
C PRO A 285 -8.06 -0.44 19.60
N VAL A 286 -8.10 -0.67 20.91
CA VAL A 286 -9.35 -0.61 21.67
C VAL A 286 -9.89 0.82 21.50
N PRO A 287 -11.13 1.02 21.03
CA PRO A 287 -11.69 2.36 20.88
C PRO A 287 -11.68 3.06 22.24
N GLY A 288 -10.82 4.06 22.42
CA GLY A 288 -10.70 4.87 23.64
C GLY A 288 -9.43 4.75 24.43
N GLY A 289 -8.44 3.95 24.04
CA GLY A 289 -7.12 3.89 24.69
C GLY A 289 -6.22 5.04 24.21
N SER A 290 -5.71 5.86 25.15
CA SER A 290 -4.64 6.82 24.87
C SER A 290 -3.39 6.08 24.42
N ILE A 291 -2.90 6.36 23.21
CA ILE A 291 -1.61 5.85 22.73
C ILE A 291 -0.53 6.75 23.35
N GLU A 292 0.16 6.27 24.39
CA GLU A 292 1.48 6.80 24.72
C GLU A 292 2.47 6.26 23.69
N PRO A 293 3.29 7.12 23.05
CA PRO A 293 4.30 6.65 22.11
C PRO A 293 5.38 5.89 22.88
N PRO A 294 5.83 4.71 22.42
CA PRO A 294 6.97 4.04 23.01
C PRO A 294 8.24 4.85 22.72
N ASP A 295 8.93 5.29 23.77
CA ASP A 295 10.31 5.74 23.71
C ASP A 295 11.21 4.51 23.49
N GLU A 296 11.54 4.19 22.26
CA GLU A 296 12.66 3.32 21.97
C GLU A 296 13.46 3.84 20.77
N GLU A 297 14.66 4.27 21.10
CA GLU A 297 15.73 4.68 20.21
C GLU A 297 16.28 3.43 19.47
N PHE A 298 15.93 3.27 18.19
CA PHE A 298 16.51 2.24 17.34
C PHE A 298 17.95 2.59 16.99
N THR A 299 18.90 1.89 17.57
CA THR A 299 20.30 1.86 17.12
C THR A 299 20.45 0.77 16.03
N GLU A 300 20.54 1.19 14.78
CA GLU A 300 20.91 0.31 13.67
C GLU A 300 22.39 -0.10 13.74
N PRO A 301 22.73 -1.37 13.45
CA PRO A 301 24.13 -1.75 13.19
C PRO A 301 24.52 -1.32 11.76
N GLY A 302 25.55 -0.51 11.68
CA GLY A 302 26.11 0.15 10.54
C GLY A 302 26.09 -0.52 9.18
N VAL A 303 25.35 0.08 8.27
CA VAL A 303 25.52 -0.03 6.83
C VAL A 303 26.06 1.30 6.32
N PRO A 304 27.07 1.33 5.43
CA PRO A 304 27.62 2.59 4.93
C PRO A 304 26.57 3.39 4.18
N LEU A 305 26.42 4.64 4.57
CA LEU A 305 25.54 5.64 3.95
C LEU A 305 26.04 5.97 2.54
N GLU A 306 25.30 5.58 1.52
CA GLU A 306 25.35 6.26 0.22
C GLU A 306 24.17 7.24 0.12
N ASP A 307 24.57 8.47 -0.12
CA ASP A 307 23.83 9.68 -0.51
C ASP A 307 22.30 9.73 -0.36
N LYS A 308 21.88 10.45 0.68
CA LYS A 308 20.51 10.93 0.84
C LYS A 308 20.16 11.88 -0.30
N LEU A 309 19.24 11.46 -1.17
CA LEU A 309 18.52 12.38 -2.04
C LEU A 309 17.76 13.41 -1.17
N PRO A 310 17.74 14.70 -1.53
CA PRO A 310 17.03 15.70 -0.76
C PRO A 310 15.53 15.41 -0.74
N GLN A 311 14.98 15.27 0.46
CA GLN A 311 13.54 15.20 0.66
C GLN A 311 12.90 16.55 0.26
N THR A 312 12.23 16.58 -0.87
CA THR A 312 11.36 17.70 -1.26
C THR A 312 9.95 17.53 -0.67
N GLY A 313 9.87 17.26 0.61
CA GLY A 313 8.65 17.37 1.39
C GLY A 313 8.60 18.76 2.01
N GLN A 314 7.87 19.71 1.41
CA GLN A 314 7.65 21.00 2.04
C GLN A 314 6.83 20.80 3.31
N LEU A 315 7.49 20.97 4.45
CA LEU A 315 6.87 20.95 5.77
C LEU A 315 6.10 22.27 5.94
N TRP A 316 4.80 22.28 5.68
CA TRP A 316 3.96 23.50 5.72
C TRP A 316 3.61 23.94 7.15
N TRP A 317 3.77 23.12 8.16
CA TRP A 317 3.40 23.45 9.54
C TRP A 317 4.14 24.68 10.14
N PRO A 318 5.42 24.96 9.82
CA PRO A 318 6.07 26.16 10.36
C PRO A 318 5.49 27.45 9.80
N VAL A 319 4.92 27.40 8.57
CA VAL A 319 4.31 28.56 7.91
C VAL A 319 3.06 29.03 8.67
N CYS A 320 2.23 28.10 9.10
CA CYS A 320 1.03 28.41 9.89
C CYS A 320 1.37 29.05 11.24
N ILE A 321 2.44 28.55 11.91
CA ILE A 321 2.91 29.12 13.18
C ILE A 321 3.48 30.53 12.98
N LEU A 322 4.24 30.76 11.93
CA LEU A 322 4.82 32.06 11.63
C LEU A 322 3.73 33.10 11.28
N ILE A 323 2.69 32.70 10.53
CA ILE A 323 1.56 33.56 10.20
C ILE A 323 0.79 33.96 11.47
N THR A 324 0.51 33.03 12.36
CA THR A 324 -0.23 33.32 13.62
C THR A 324 0.58 34.19 14.58
N LEU A 325 1.88 33.97 14.70
CA LEU A 325 2.78 34.83 15.48
C LEU A 325 2.87 36.23 14.86
N GLY A 326 2.99 36.34 13.54
CA GLY A 326 3.02 37.63 12.83
C GLY A 326 1.74 38.44 13.02
N MET A 327 0.57 37.82 12.89
CA MET A 327 -0.72 38.49 13.18
C MET A 327 -0.82 38.92 14.65
N GLY A 328 -0.36 38.07 15.60
CA GLY A 328 -0.34 38.42 17.00
C GLY A 328 0.52 39.65 17.30
N CYS A 329 1.69 39.79 16.68
CA CYS A 329 2.54 40.96 16.80
C CYS A 329 1.93 42.22 16.19
N ILE A 330 1.24 42.11 15.06
CA ILE A 330 0.51 43.27 14.43
C ILE A 330 -0.61 43.74 15.33
N ILE A 331 -1.42 42.85 15.86
CA ILE A 331 -2.52 43.18 16.77
C ILE A 331 -2.00 43.84 18.05
N ALA A 332 -0.93 43.29 18.65
CA ALA A 332 -0.30 43.87 19.83
C ALA A 332 0.26 45.27 19.54
N GLY A 333 0.88 45.49 18.40
CA GLY A 333 1.39 46.80 17.97
C GLY A 333 0.29 47.82 17.76
N LEU A 334 -0.84 47.41 17.16
CA LEU A 334 -2.02 48.31 16.99
C LEU A 334 -2.67 48.69 18.32
N VAL A 335 -2.73 47.74 19.28
CA VAL A 335 -3.28 48.00 20.63
C VAL A 335 -2.38 48.95 21.42
N LEU A 336 -1.04 48.78 21.36
CA LEU A 336 -0.09 49.67 22.02
C LEU A 336 -0.14 51.07 21.42
N LYS A 337 -0.16 51.22 20.11
CA LYS A 337 -0.27 52.51 19.43
C LYS A 337 -1.58 53.28 19.74
N ARG A 338 -2.66 52.52 19.98
CA ARG A 338 -3.96 53.14 20.37
C ARG A 338 -3.98 53.58 21.84
N GLY A 339 -3.12 53.00 22.71
CA GLY A 339 -2.96 53.44 24.11
C GLY A 339 -2.25 54.77 24.24
N GLU A 340 -1.27 55.09 23.36
CA GLU A 340 -0.52 56.33 23.40
C GLU A 340 -1.32 57.57 22.90
N SER A 341 -2.46 57.35 22.22
CA SER A 341 -3.29 58.44 21.67
C SER A 341 -4.31 59.04 22.68
N TYR A 342 -4.31 58.58 23.93
CA TYR A 342 -5.20 59.04 24.99
C TYR A 342 -4.50 59.76 26.14
N GLU A 343 -3.21 60.12 26.02
CA GLU A 343 -2.47 60.93 26.96
C GLU A 343 -2.00 62.28 26.33
N LEU A 344 -2.92 63.02 25.73
CA LEU A 344 -2.74 64.44 25.38
C LEU A 344 -4.03 65.19 25.65
#